data_427ce25e35832d5f9fe985e5825e4a1e
#
_entry.id   427ce25e35832d5f9fe985e5825e4a1e
#
_cell.length_a   1.000
_cell.length_b   1.000
_cell.length_c   1.000
_cell.angle_alpha   90.00
_cell.angle_beta   90.00
_cell.angle_gamma   90.00
#
_symmetry.space_group_name_H-M   'P 1'
#
loop_
_entity.id
_entity.type
_entity.pdbx_description
1 polymer ?
#
loop_
_entity_poly.entity_id
_entity_poly.type
_entity_poly.pdbx_seq_one_letter_code
_entity_poly.pdbx_strand_id
1 'polypeptide(L)'
;VSRLVGSPPGYVGFEEGGQLTEKVRRNPYSVILFDEIEKAHPDVFNMLLQILEDGILTDSQGRRVDFKNTVIIMTSNVGARLITDKKVSFGFGDADESSDTKDVKEAVLGELRNTFRPEFLNRVDDIIVFSKLNKEQIAEIADKMLSGLKKRLEALNITLNFDEKVKYALAEKGFDPVYGARPLRREIQNKIEDALSEKILDSSVKNGDTVLCTEQNGKFEFTVQK
;
A
#
# COMPACT_ATOMS: atom_id res chain seq x y z
N VAL A 1 -13.78 4.44 18.34
CA VAL A 1 -12.92 3.78 19.37
C VAL A 1 -13.62 2.54 19.95
N SER A 2 -14.93 2.63 20.30
CA SER A 2 -15.69 1.51 20.87
C SER A 2 -15.57 0.20 20.08
N ARG A 3 -15.48 0.27 18.76
CA ARG A 3 -15.26 -0.93 17.94
C ARG A 3 -13.88 -1.57 18.16
N LEU A 4 -12.86 -0.79 18.51
CA LEU A 4 -11.48 -1.28 18.73
C LEU A 4 -11.30 -1.83 20.14
N VAL A 5 -11.83 -1.12 21.15
CA VAL A 5 -11.60 -1.37 22.58
C VAL A 5 -12.81 -2.03 23.24
N GLY A 6 -13.97 -2.00 22.62
CA GLY A 6 -15.27 -2.48 23.14
C GLY A 6 -16.21 -1.33 23.52
N SER A 7 -17.50 -1.62 23.57
CA SER A 7 -18.54 -0.69 23.98
C SER A 7 -18.57 -0.54 25.50
N PRO A 8 -18.89 0.63 26.04
CA PRO A 8 -19.08 0.84 27.48
C PRO A 8 -20.23 -0.03 28.04
N PRO A 9 -20.22 -0.31 29.37
CA PRO A 9 -21.32 -1.02 30.00
C PRO A 9 -22.68 -0.38 29.72
N GLY A 10 -23.66 -1.20 29.39
CA GLY A 10 -25.03 -0.75 29.06
C GLY A 10 -25.28 -0.42 27.59
N TYR A 11 -24.28 -0.49 26.73
CA TYR A 11 -24.44 -0.30 25.27
C TYR A 11 -24.42 -1.62 24.53
N VAL A 12 -25.08 -1.67 23.37
CA VAL A 12 -25.09 -2.86 22.48
C VAL A 12 -23.66 -3.19 22.07
N GLY A 13 -23.27 -4.47 22.14
CA GLY A 13 -21.94 -4.95 21.81
C GLY A 13 -20.93 -4.95 22.96
N PHE A 14 -21.34 -4.65 24.20
CA PHE A 14 -20.45 -4.71 25.37
C PHE A 14 -19.88 -6.11 25.61
N GLU A 15 -20.68 -7.17 25.42
CA GLU A 15 -20.25 -8.56 25.61
C GLU A 15 -19.28 -9.06 24.53
N GLU A 16 -19.29 -8.44 23.34
CA GLU A 16 -18.44 -8.86 22.21
C GLU A 16 -16.97 -8.46 22.40
N GLY A 17 -16.70 -7.50 23.32
CA GLY A 17 -15.36 -6.95 23.52
C GLY A 17 -14.88 -6.11 22.32
N GLY A 18 -13.67 -5.55 22.40
CA GLY A 18 -13.07 -4.75 21.33
C GLY A 18 -12.41 -5.64 20.27
N GLN A 19 -12.62 -5.33 19.01
CA GLN A 19 -12.04 -6.13 17.90
C GLN A 19 -10.52 -6.17 17.93
N LEU A 20 -9.86 -5.06 18.28
CA LEU A 20 -8.41 -4.98 18.38
C LEU A 20 -7.91 -5.72 19.62
N THR A 21 -8.48 -5.41 20.78
CA THR A 21 -8.06 -6.00 22.06
C THR A 21 -8.26 -7.50 22.08
N GLU A 22 -9.36 -8.01 21.55
CA GLU A 22 -9.60 -9.47 21.47
C GLU A 22 -8.64 -10.17 20.50
N LYS A 23 -8.32 -9.55 19.34
CA LYS A 23 -7.37 -10.13 18.40
C LYS A 23 -5.96 -10.20 18.98
N VAL A 24 -5.50 -9.14 19.63
CA VAL A 24 -4.16 -9.11 20.25
C VAL A 24 -4.09 -10.07 21.45
N ARG A 25 -5.13 -10.14 22.26
CA ARG A 25 -5.19 -11.08 23.39
C ARG A 25 -5.06 -12.54 22.93
N ARG A 26 -5.65 -12.88 21.76
CA ARG A 26 -5.55 -14.23 21.18
C ARG A 26 -4.23 -14.46 20.44
N ASN A 27 -3.67 -13.42 19.86
CA ASN A 27 -2.44 -13.48 19.07
C ASN A 27 -1.48 -12.37 19.51
N PRO A 28 -0.77 -12.53 20.62
CA PRO A 28 0.07 -11.48 21.18
C PRO A 28 1.28 -11.12 20.30
N TYR A 29 1.75 -12.05 19.47
CA TYR A 29 2.80 -11.79 18.48
C TYR A 29 2.17 -11.45 17.13
N SER A 30 1.87 -10.19 16.91
CA SER A 30 1.16 -9.76 15.70
C SER A 30 1.68 -8.42 15.18
N VAL A 31 1.42 -8.17 13.89
CA VAL A 31 1.64 -6.87 13.25
C VAL A 31 0.28 -6.19 13.10
N ILE A 32 0.20 -4.97 13.57
CA ILE A 32 -1.02 -4.15 13.55
C ILE A 32 -0.78 -2.97 12.61
N LEU A 33 -1.61 -2.84 11.59
CA LEU A 33 -1.55 -1.73 10.65
C LEU A 33 -2.72 -0.76 10.89
N PHE A 34 -2.39 0.49 11.16
CA PHE A 34 -3.32 1.62 11.15
C PHE A 34 -3.09 2.41 9.85
N ASP A 35 -3.99 2.25 8.92
CA ASP A 35 -3.90 2.92 7.61
C ASP A 35 -4.57 4.29 7.67
N GLU A 36 -3.94 5.32 7.05
CA GLU A 36 -4.42 6.70 6.99
C GLU A 36 -4.74 7.29 8.37
N ILE A 37 -3.75 7.21 9.29
CA ILE A 37 -3.95 7.60 10.70
C ILE A 37 -4.36 9.07 10.88
N GLU A 38 -4.00 9.95 9.94
CA GLU A 38 -4.41 11.36 9.97
C GLU A 38 -5.94 11.57 9.91
N LYS A 39 -6.67 10.55 9.44
CA LYS A 39 -8.14 10.58 9.36
C LYS A 39 -8.81 10.02 10.62
N ALA A 40 -8.04 9.53 11.58
CA ALA A 40 -8.57 8.91 12.76
C ALA A 40 -9.17 9.94 13.73
N HIS A 41 -10.17 9.49 14.49
CA HIS A 41 -10.73 10.31 15.57
C HIS A 41 -9.68 10.57 16.66
N PRO A 42 -9.67 11.75 17.33
CA PRO A 42 -8.72 12.09 18.39
C PRO A 42 -8.57 11.02 19.49
N ASP A 43 -9.63 10.31 19.84
CA ASP A 43 -9.58 9.25 20.84
C ASP A 43 -8.74 8.05 20.42
N VAL A 44 -8.55 7.83 19.11
CA VAL A 44 -7.64 6.78 18.61
C VAL A 44 -6.19 7.11 18.97
N PHE A 45 -5.81 8.40 18.92
CA PHE A 45 -4.49 8.84 19.34
C PHE A 45 -4.27 8.66 20.85
N ASN A 46 -5.27 8.91 21.67
CA ASN A 46 -5.17 8.65 23.10
C ASN A 46 -4.99 7.16 23.41
N MET A 47 -5.70 6.29 22.68
CA MET A 47 -5.52 4.85 22.76
C MET A 47 -4.11 4.41 22.30
N LEU A 48 -3.63 4.96 21.20
CA LEU A 48 -2.29 4.66 20.68
C LEU A 48 -1.20 5.14 21.62
N LEU A 49 -1.35 6.31 22.24
CA LEU A 49 -0.41 6.80 23.25
C LEU A 49 -0.29 5.80 24.40
N GLN A 50 -1.40 5.28 24.92
CA GLN A 50 -1.38 4.28 25.97
C GLN A 50 -0.63 3.00 25.54
N ILE A 51 -0.85 2.55 24.30
CA ILE A 51 -0.15 1.37 23.76
C ILE A 51 1.35 1.63 23.61
N LEU A 52 1.71 2.78 23.00
CA LEU A 52 3.12 3.11 22.71
C LEU A 52 3.92 3.45 23.98
N GLU A 53 3.26 3.98 25.03
CA GLU A 53 3.93 4.35 26.27
C GLU A 53 4.02 3.17 27.25
N ASP A 54 2.89 2.54 27.54
CA ASP A 54 2.79 1.50 28.57
C ASP A 54 2.92 0.08 28.00
N GLY A 55 2.75 -0.10 26.69
CA GLY A 55 2.66 -1.41 26.05
C GLY A 55 1.39 -2.17 26.42
N ILE A 56 0.38 -1.50 26.99
CA ILE A 56 -0.84 -2.10 27.51
C ILE A 56 -2.03 -1.26 27.10
N LEU A 57 -3.14 -1.89 26.76
CA LEU A 57 -4.42 -1.23 26.53
C LEU A 57 -5.51 -1.86 27.40
N THR A 58 -6.26 -1.04 28.13
CA THR A 58 -7.39 -1.51 28.92
C THR A 58 -8.65 -1.48 28.06
N ASP A 59 -9.32 -2.61 27.93
CA ASP A 59 -10.56 -2.73 27.18
C ASP A 59 -11.78 -2.19 27.98
N SER A 60 -12.93 -2.13 27.33
CA SER A 60 -14.18 -1.64 27.94
C SER A 60 -14.68 -2.51 29.10
N GLN A 61 -14.17 -3.73 29.24
CA GLN A 61 -14.49 -4.65 30.36
C GLN A 61 -13.47 -4.54 31.50
N GLY A 62 -12.52 -3.61 31.43
CA GLY A 62 -11.47 -3.40 32.43
C GLY A 62 -10.32 -4.40 32.34
N ARG A 63 -10.25 -5.23 31.30
CA ARG A 63 -9.16 -6.21 31.09
C ARG A 63 -7.96 -5.48 30.47
N ARG A 64 -6.78 -5.77 31.00
CA ARG A 64 -5.51 -5.28 30.45
C ARG A 64 -5.03 -6.24 29.34
N VAL A 65 -4.80 -5.70 28.16
CA VAL A 65 -4.28 -6.43 27.00
C VAL A 65 -2.86 -5.97 26.73
N ASP A 66 -1.93 -6.92 26.66
CA ASP A 66 -0.50 -6.67 26.47
C ASP A 66 -0.18 -6.55 24.99
N PHE A 67 0.43 -5.40 24.60
CA PHE A 67 0.89 -5.06 23.24
C PHE A 67 2.41 -5.08 23.09
N LYS A 68 3.17 -5.43 24.13
CA LYS A 68 4.63 -5.36 24.12
C LYS A 68 5.28 -6.25 23.05
N ASN A 69 4.60 -7.28 22.63
CA ASN A 69 5.08 -8.20 21.59
C ASN A 69 4.44 -7.92 20.22
N THR A 70 3.81 -6.77 20.03
CA THR A 70 3.22 -6.37 18.75
C THR A 70 4.11 -5.37 18.02
N VAL A 71 4.11 -5.42 16.69
CA VAL A 71 4.67 -4.37 15.84
C VAL A 71 3.52 -3.49 15.37
N ILE A 72 3.61 -2.20 15.64
CA ILE A 72 2.60 -1.23 15.21
C ILE A 72 3.14 -0.45 14.01
N ILE A 73 2.42 -0.52 12.92
CA ILE A 73 2.71 0.21 11.68
C ILE A 73 1.59 1.21 11.45
N MET A 74 1.94 2.45 11.20
CA MET A 74 0.99 3.50 10.88
C MET A 74 1.34 4.11 9.54
N THR A 75 0.37 4.26 8.64
CA THR A 75 0.57 4.98 7.38
C THR A 75 -0.10 6.34 7.43
N SER A 76 0.43 7.30 6.72
CA SER A 76 -0.15 8.64 6.59
C SER A 76 0.17 9.25 5.22
N ASN A 77 -0.76 10.04 4.71
CA ASN A 77 -0.59 10.86 3.51
C ASN A 77 -0.21 12.32 3.82
N VAL A 78 0.10 12.63 5.08
CA VAL A 78 0.54 13.97 5.48
C VAL A 78 1.84 14.32 4.73
N GLY A 79 1.89 15.52 4.17
CA GLY A 79 3.02 15.99 3.37
C GLY A 79 3.11 15.40 1.95
N ALA A 80 2.19 14.54 1.52
CA ALA A 80 2.21 13.95 0.17
C ALA A 80 2.24 15.01 -0.94
N ARG A 81 1.56 16.14 -0.76
CA ARG A 81 1.59 17.28 -1.70
C ARG A 81 2.99 17.89 -1.83
N LEU A 82 3.75 17.96 -0.75
CA LEU A 82 5.12 18.48 -0.78
C LEU A 82 6.05 17.60 -1.62
N ILE A 83 5.74 16.31 -1.69
CA ILE A 83 6.45 15.34 -2.53
C ILE A 83 6.00 15.49 -4.00
N THR A 84 4.70 15.78 -4.24
CA THR A 84 4.14 15.85 -5.60
C THR A 84 4.29 17.22 -6.25
N ASP A 85 4.15 18.32 -5.50
CA ASP A 85 4.04 19.67 -6.02
C ASP A 85 5.39 20.39 -6.17
N LYS A 86 6.52 19.81 -5.73
CA LYS A 86 7.82 20.33 -6.14
C LYS A 86 7.88 20.24 -7.67
N LYS A 87 7.40 21.30 -8.31
CA LYS A 87 7.76 21.65 -9.69
C LYS A 87 9.27 21.54 -9.73
N VAL A 88 9.77 20.69 -10.63
CA VAL A 88 11.16 20.77 -11.05
C VAL A 88 11.41 22.24 -11.32
N SER A 89 12.09 22.91 -10.42
CA SER A 89 12.56 24.26 -10.67
C SER A 89 13.53 24.11 -11.83
N PHE A 90 13.05 24.44 -13.04
CA PHE A 90 13.89 24.59 -14.21
C PHE A 90 14.79 25.81 -13.95
N GLY A 91 15.78 25.61 -13.08
CA GLY A 91 16.93 26.50 -12.93
C GLY A 91 18.16 25.72 -13.40
N PHE A 92 18.80 26.24 -14.44
CA PHE A 92 20.08 25.76 -14.93
C PHE A 92 21.08 25.64 -13.78
N GLY A 93 21.38 24.41 -13.37
CA GLY A 93 22.38 24.07 -12.38
C GLY A 93 22.23 22.59 -12.03
N ASP A 94 23.30 21.84 -12.18
CA ASP A 94 23.46 20.46 -11.66
C ASP A 94 23.29 20.47 -10.13
N ALA A 95 22.04 20.39 -9.68
CA ALA A 95 21.75 20.23 -8.27
C ALA A 95 21.74 18.72 -7.97
N ASP A 96 22.67 18.31 -7.11
CA ASP A 96 22.79 16.96 -6.57
C ASP A 96 21.41 16.42 -6.14
N GLU A 97 20.96 15.33 -6.75
CA GLU A 97 19.72 14.61 -6.40
C GLU A 97 19.64 14.26 -4.91
N SER A 98 20.78 14.23 -4.23
CA SER A 98 20.92 13.95 -2.79
C SER A 98 20.48 15.11 -1.89
N SER A 99 20.60 16.38 -2.33
CA SER A 99 20.18 17.56 -1.56
C SER A 99 18.66 17.73 -1.61
N ASP A 100 18.05 17.52 -2.76
CA ASP A 100 16.60 17.66 -2.97
C ASP A 100 15.79 16.65 -2.15
N THR A 101 16.29 15.43 -1.97
CA THR A 101 15.65 14.40 -1.15
C THR A 101 15.66 14.71 0.33
N LYS A 102 16.73 15.34 0.84
CA LYS A 102 16.82 15.75 2.26
C LYS A 102 15.84 16.88 2.56
N ASP A 103 15.79 17.91 1.71
CA ASP A 103 14.89 19.04 1.89
C ASP A 103 13.41 18.63 1.85
N VAL A 104 13.05 17.68 0.97
CA VAL A 104 11.70 17.12 0.93
C VAL A 104 11.39 16.35 2.21
N LYS A 105 12.32 15.53 2.70
CA LYS A 105 12.14 14.78 3.94
C LYS A 105 11.93 15.72 5.12
N GLU A 106 12.73 16.78 5.24
CA GLU A 106 12.58 17.77 6.32
C GLU A 106 11.26 18.54 6.23
N ALA A 107 10.82 18.91 5.04
CA ALA A 107 9.52 19.56 4.84
C ALA A 107 8.35 18.64 5.24
N VAL A 108 8.40 17.36 4.87
CA VAL A 108 7.40 16.36 5.27
C VAL A 108 7.39 16.15 6.78
N LEU A 109 8.57 16.06 7.42
CA LEU A 109 8.68 15.96 8.87
C LEU A 109 8.15 17.22 9.58
N GLY A 110 8.32 18.39 8.98
CA GLY A 110 7.71 19.65 9.44
C GLY A 110 6.18 19.58 9.43
N GLU A 111 5.60 19.09 8.34
CA GLU A 111 4.15 18.94 8.22
C GLU A 111 3.56 17.91 9.19
N LEU A 112 4.29 16.82 9.44
CA LEU A 112 3.93 15.84 10.47
C LEU A 112 3.84 16.49 11.86
N ARG A 113 4.80 17.37 12.21
CA ARG A 113 4.79 18.10 13.50
C ARG A 113 3.63 19.09 13.63
N ASN A 114 3.13 19.60 12.51
CA ASN A 114 1.95 20.46 12.48
C ASN A 114 0.64 19.66 12.62
N THR A 115 0.63 18.43 12.13
CA THR A 115 -0.57 17.58 12.07
C THR A 115 -0.75 16.75 13.33
N PHE A 116 0.33 16.20 13.86
CA PHE A 116 0.29 15.30 15.02
C PHE A 116 0.90 15.97 16.26
N ARG A 117 0.35 15.63 17.42
CA ARG A 117 0.85 16.14 18.70
C ARG A 117 2.30 15.69 18.93
N PRO A 118 3.17 16.57 19.47
CA PRO A 118 4.57 16.23 19.74
C PRO A 118 4.73 14.99 20.64
N GLU A 119 3.86 14.86 21.64
CA GLU A 119 3.84 13.70 22.55
C GLU A 119 3.65 12.38 21.81
N PHE A 120 2.81 12.36 20.76
CA PHE A 120 2.59 11.18 19.93
C PHE A 120 3.80 10.87 19.06
N LEU A 121 4.35 11.87 18.36
CA LEU A 121 5.51 11.68 17.50
C LEU A 121 6.75 11.23 18.26
N ASN A 122 6.92 11.67 19.50
CA ASN A 122 8.04 11.28 20.37
C ASN A 122 7.95 9.80 20.84
N ARG A 123 6.82 9.13 20.66
CA ARG A 123 6.64 7.71 20.99
C ARG A 123 6.75 6.78 19.77
N VAL A 124 6.90 7.36 18.59
CA VAL A 124 7.16 6.60 17.35
C VAL A 124 8.65 6.33 17.27
N ASP A 125 9.03 5.07 17.11
CA ASP A 125 10.44 4.65 17.07
C ASP A 125 11.14 5.13 15.81
N ASP A 126 10.47 5.06 14.64
CA ASP A 126 11.03 5.46 13.36
C ASP A 126 9.96 6.03 12.41
N ILE A 127 10.34 7.03 11.62
CA ILE A 127 9.50 7.67 10.61
C ILE A 127 10.14 7.51 9.24
N ILE A 128 9.52 6.69 8.41
CA ILE A 128 9.96 6.38 7.06
C ILE A 128 9.20 7.25 6.05
N VAL A 129 9.92 8.12 5.36
CA VAL A 129 9.36 8.93 4.28
C VAL A 129 9.62 8.25 2.96
N PHE A 130 8.54 7.89 2.24
CA PHE A 130 8.62 7.30 0.91
C PHE A 130 8.77 8.40 -0.14
N SER A 131 9.72 8.22 -1.06
CA SER A 131 9.90 9.07 -2.23
C SER A 131 8.92 8.72 -3.35
N LYS A 132 8.84 9.59 -4.38
CA LYS A 132 8.15 9.24 -5.64
C LYS A 132 8.82 8.04 -6.29
N LEU A 133 7.99 7.20 -6.91
CA LEU A 133 8.49 6.11 -7.74
C LEU A 133 9.03 6.66 -9.06
N ASN A 134 10.19 6.17 -9.47
CA ASN A 134 10.72 6.41 -10.80
C ASN A 134 10.17 5.40 -11.82
N LYS A 135 10.46 5.60 -13.12
CA LYS A 135 9.94 4.74 -14.20
C LYS A 135 10.38 3.28 -14.05
N GLU A 136 11.62 3.07 -13.63
CA GLU A 136 12.20 1.73 -13.44
C GLU A 136 11.49 1.02 -12.29
N GLN A 137 11.27 1.67 -11.18
CA GLN A 137 10.55 1.11 -10.02
C GLN A 137 9.08 0.77 -10.36
N ILE A 138 8.44 1.60 -11.19
CA ILE A 138 7.08 1.31 -11.66
C ILE A 138 7.07 0.10 -12.58
N ALA A 139 8.07 -0.03 -13.46
CA ALA A 139 8.22 -1.21 -14.32
C ALA A 139 8.46 -2.48 -13.48
N GLU A 140 9.25 -2.41 -12.40
CA GLU A 140 9.43 -3.53 -11.48
C GLU A 140 8.12 -3.91 -10.74
N ILE A 141 7.31 -2.91 -10.38
CA ILE A 141 5.99 -3.16 -9.78
C ILE A 141 5.08 -3.85 -10.81
N ALA A 142 5.08 -3.39 -12.07
CA ALA A 142 4.35 -4.04 -13.15
C ALA A 142 4.77 -5.50 -13.31
N ASP A 143 6.07 -5.79 -13.33
CA ASP A 143 6.60 -7.13 -13.44
C ASP A 143 6.17 -8.06 -12.30
N LYS A 144 6.21 -7.56 -11.05
CA LYS A 144 5.69 -8.30 -9.88
C LYS A 144 4.20 -8.62 -10.00
N MET A 145 3.39 -7.67 -10.48
CA MET A 145 1.95 -7.87 -10.69
C MET A 145 1.68 -8.88 -11.80
N LEU A 146 2.42 -8.79 -12.93
CA LEU A 146 2.35 -9.75 -14.03
C LEU A 146 2.78 -11.16 -13.60
N SER A 147 3.81 -11.26 -12.76
CA SER A 147 4.24 -12.53 -12.16
C SER A 147 3.14 -13.16 -11.29
N GLY A 148 2.37 -12.35 -10.58
CA GLY A 148 1.18 -12.82 -9.85
C GLY A 148 0.09 -13.37 -10.78
N LEU A 149 -0.10 -12.74 -11.94
CA LEU A 149 -1.03 -13.23 -12.97
C LEU A 149 -0.55 -14.55 -13.59
N LYS A 150 0.76 -14.67 -13.92
CA LYS A 150 1.36 -15.93 -14.41
C LYS A 150 1.02 -17.10 -13.49
N LYS A 151 1.28 -16.96 -12.19
CA LYS A 151 1.01 -18.00 -11.20
C LYS A 151 -0.48 -18.42 -11.13
N ARG A 152 -1.40 -17.47 -11.32
CA ARG A 152 -2.85 -17.80 -11.37
C ARG A 152 -3.21 -18.59 -12.62
N LEU A 153 -2.59 -18.29 -13.74
CA LEU A 153 -2.82 -19.01 -15.01
C LEU A 153 -2.16 -20.38 -15.03
N GLU A 154 -1.00 -20.53 -14.41
CA GLU A 154 -0.34 -21.83 -14.21
C GLU A 154 -1.26 -22.81 -13.46
N ALA A 155 -2.06 -22.34 -12.50
CA ALA A 155 -3.09 -23.16 -11.85
C ALA A 155 -4.19 -23.66 -12.81
N LEU A 156 -4.35 -23.01 -13.96
CA LEU A 156 -5.24 -23.40 -15.07
C LEU A 156 -4.48 -24.15 -16.20
N ASN A 157 -3.22 -24.54 -15.94
CA ASN A 157 -2.30 -25.12 -16.92
C ASN A 157 -2.11 -24.24 -18.19
N ILE A 158 -2.16 -22.93 -18.05
CA ILE A 158 -1.85 -21.98 -19.12
C ILE A 158 -0.55 -21.27 -18.76
N THR A 159 0.45 -21.33 -19.65
CA THR A 159 1.72 -20.62 -19.47
C THR A 159 1.63 -19.26 -20.16
N LEU A 160 1.78 -18.17 -19.39
CA LEU A 160 1.78 -16.82 -19.94
C LEU A 160 3.18 -16.22 -19.91
N ASN A 161 3.68 -15.77 -21.06
CA ASN A 161 4.95 -15.06 -21.20
C ASN A 161 4.70 -13.62 -21.65
N PHE A 162 5.58 -12.72 -21.24
CA PHE A 162 5.53 -11.31 -21.61
C PHE A 162 6.83 -10.90 -22.30
N ASP A 163 6.70 -10.11 -23.38
CA ASP A 163 7.83 -9.36 -23.94
C ASP A 163 8.25 -8.26 -22.94
N GLU A 164 9.55 -7.95 -22.92
CA GLU A 164 10.08 -6.89 -22.04
C GLU A 164 9.39 -5.54 -22.23
N LYS A 165 8.95 -5.21 -23.43
CA LYS A 165 8.24 -3.96 -23.75
C LYS A 165 6.92 -3.83 -23.00
N VAL A 166 6.26 -4.93 -22.67
CA VAL A 166 4.96 -4.95 -22.01
C VAL A 166 5.03 -4.27 -20.63
N LYS A 167 6.05 -4.55 -19.82
CA LYS A 167 6.20 -3.95 -18.49
C LYS A 167 6.40 -2.44 -18.56
N TYR A 168 7.18 -1.96 -19.54
CA TYR A 168 7.41 -0.51 -19.72
C TYR A 168 6.18 0.21 -20.26
N ALA A 169 5.48 -0.39 -21.21
CA ALA A 169 4.23 0.17 -21.75
C ALA A 169 3.13 0.25 -20.68
N LEU A 170 3.03 -0.76 -19.81
CA LEU A 170 2.14 -0.73 -18.65
C LEU A 170 2.56 0.33 -17.63
N ALA A 171 3.87 0.45 -17.36
CA ALA A 171 4.40 1.44 -16.43
C ALA A 171 4.10 2.87 -16.92
N GLU A 172 4.24 3.13 -18.20
CA GLU A 172 3.97 4.46 -18.78
C GLU A 172 2.49 4.85 -18.69
N LYS A 173 1.58 3.91 -18.95
CA LYS A 173 0.12 4.14 -18.90
C LYS A 173 -0.46 4.03 -17.50
N GLY A 174 0.14 3.21 -16.66
CA GLY A 174 -0.33 2.93 -15.31
C GLY A 174 0.24 3.86 -14.25
N PHE A 175 1.05 4.85 -14.63
CA PHE A 175 1.59 5.85 -13.71
C PHE A 175 0.75 7.13 -13.71
N ASP A 176 0.43 7.60 -12.53
CA ASP A 176 -0.18 8.91 -12.31
C ASP A 176 0.64 9.69 -11.28
N PRO A 177 0.96 10.98 -11.55
CA PRO A 177 1.77 11.79 -10.62
C PRO A 177 1.18 11.93 -9.22
N VAL A 178 -0.16 11.84 -9.09
CA VAL A 178 -0.89 11.99 -7.82
C VAL A 178 -1.15 10.63 -7.17
N TYR A 179 -1.58 9.63 -7.97
CA TYR A 179 -1.98 8.32 -7.48
C TYR A 179 -0.86 7.27 -7.54
N GLY A 180 0.33 7.65 -8.07
CA GLY A 180 1.48 6.77 -8.18
C GLY A 180 1.21 5.55 -9.07
N ALA A 181 1.51 4.36 -8.57
CA ALA A 181 1.29 3.09 -9.29
C ALA A 181 -0.11 2.48 -9.09
N ARG A 182 -1.03 3.14 -8.37
CA ARG A 182 -2.39 2.62 -8.15
C ARG A 182 -3.17 2.36 -9.45
N PRO A 183 -3.10 3.23 -10.49
CA PRO A 183 -3.78 2.97 -11.76
C PRO A 183 -3.22 1.76 -12.50
N LEU A 184 -1.97 1.38 -12.27
CA LEU A 184 -1.31 0.24 -12.93
C LEU A 184 -2.10 -1.07 -12.78
N ARG A 185 -2.70 -1.30 -11.61
CA ARG A 185 -3.53 -2.48 -11.39
C ARG A 185 -4.75 -2.53 -12.33
N ARG A 186 -5.39 -1.38 -12.54
CA ARG A 186 -6.53 -1.27 -13.47
C ARG A 186 -6.10 -1.45 -14.92
N GLU A 187 -4.94 -0.91 -15.29
CA GLU A 187 -4.38 -1.11 -16.63
C GLU A 187 -4.09 -2.59 -16.89
N ILE A 188 -3.44 -3.28 -15.96
CA ILE A 188 -3.18 -4.72 -16.07
C ILE A 188 -4.51 -5.49 -16.16
N GLN A 189 -5.48 -5.19 -15.30
CA GLN A 189 -6.77 -5.84 -15.34
C GLN A 189 -7.48 -5.64 -16.69
N ASN A 190 -7.68 -4.39 -17.11
CA ASN A 190 -8.46 -4.07 -18.29
C ASN A 190 -7.76 -4.47 -19.61
N LYS A 191 -6.43 -4.39 -19.67
CA LYS A 191 -5.68 -4.60 -20.91
C LYS A 191 -5.10 -6.00 -21.06
N ILE A 192 -4.86 -6.68 -19.95
CA ILE A 192 -4.23 -7.99 -19.94
C ILE A 192 -5.22 -9.05 -19.45
N GLU A 193 -5.76 -8.91 -18.23
CA GLU A 193 -6.60 -9.96 -17.64
C GLU A 193 -7.92 -10.11 -18.40
N ASP A 194 -8.63 -9.02 -18.70
CA ASP A 194 -9.90 -9.06 -19.42
C ASP A 194 -9.72 -9.58 -20.86
N ALA A 195 -8.71 -9.05 -21.59
CA ALA A 195 -8.45 -9.48 -22.96
C ALA A 195 -8.02 -10.97 -23.05
N LEU A 196 -7.26 -11.46 -22.07
CA LEU A 196 -6.90 -12.87 -22.00
C LEU A 196 -8.11 -13.74 -21.61
N SER A 197 -8.97 -13.26 -20.71
CA SER A 197 -10.18 -13.95 -20.31
C SER A 197 -11.14 -14.14 -21.50
N GLU A 198 -11.30 -13.14 -22.36
CA GLU A 198 -12.05 -13.25 -23.60
C GLU A 198 -11.52 -14.37 -24.51
N LYS A 199 -10.17 -14.45 -24.66
CA LYS A 199 -9.54 -15.50 -25.48
C LYS A 199 -9.65 -16.91 -24.89
N ILE A 200 -9.76 -17.02 -23.57
CA ILE A 200 -10.03 -18.30 -22.91
C ILE A 200 -11.50 -18.69 -23.11
N LEU A 201 -12.43 -17.74 -23.02
CA LEU A 201 -13.87 -17.98 -23.19
C LEU A 201 -14.24 -18.34 -24.63
N ASP A 202 -13.60 -17.72 -25.63
CA ASP A 202 -13.82 -18.03 -27.05
C ASP A 202 -13.04 -19.26 -27.53
N SER A 203 -12.32 -19.92 -26.62
CA SER A 203 -11.48 -21.10 -26.89
C SER A 203 -10.30 -20.86 -27.82
N SER A 204 -9.88 -19.61 -28.04
CA SER A 204 -8.65 -19.27 -28.76
C SER A 204 -7.40 -19.61 -27.91
N VAL A 205 -7.54 -19.62 -26.59
CA VAL A 205 -6.52 -20.10 -25.64
C VAL A 205 -7.11 -21.24 -24.83
N LYS A 206 -6.41 -22.37 -24.79
CA LYS A 206 -6.86 -23.61 -24.14
C LYS A 206 -5.92 -24.03 -23.03
N ASN A 207 -6.40 -24.92 -22.18
CA ASN A 207 -5.59 -25.60 -21.18
C ASN A 207 -4.40 -26.31 -21.87
N GLY A 208 -3.20 -26.10 -21.37
CA GLY A 208 -1.94 -26.61 -21.94
C GLY A 208 -1.22 -25.65 -22.89
N ASP A 209 -1.87 -24.54 -23.26
CA ASP A 209 -1.25 -23.58 -24.19
C ASP A 209 -0.20 -22.70 -23.51
N THR A 210 0.81 -22.34 -24.31
CA THR A 210 1.77 -21.28 -23.99
C THR A 210 1.42 -20.03 -24.77
N VAL A 211 1.12 -18.95 -24.07
CA VAL A 211 0.70 -17.67 -24.64
C VAL A 211 1.81 -16.65 -24.48
N LEU A 212 2.17 -15.95 -25.53
CA LEU A 212 3.07 -14.80 -25.52
C LEU A 212 2.23 -13.52 -25.64
N CYS A 213 2.38 -12.63 -24.67
CA CYS A 213 1.83 -11.27 -24.73
C CYS A 213 2.91 -10.32 -25.24
N THR A 214 2.62 -9.59 -26.31
CA THR A 214 3.49 -8.57 -26.90
C THR A 214 2.81 -7.22 -26.90
N GLU A 215 3.59 -6.15 -26.96
CA GLU A 215 3.08 -4.78 -27.10
C GLU A 215 3.39 -4.28 -28.52
N GLN A 216 2.37 -3.80 -29.24
CA GLN A 216 2.47 -3.17 -30.54
C GLN A 216 1.59 -1.93 -30.61
N ASN A 217 2.20 -0.78 -30.86
CA ASN A 217 1.50 0.51 -31.02
C ASN A 217 0.49 0.82 -29.87
N GLY A 218 0.85 0.52 -28.64
CA GLY A 218 0.03 0.76 -27.46
C GLY A 218 -1.11 -0.25 -27.26
N LYS A 219 -1.14 -1.34 -28.03
CA LYS A 219 -2.07 -2.47 -27.84
C LYS A 219 -1.31 -3.72 -27.41
N PHE A 220 -1.95 -4.53 -26.57
CA PHE A 220 -1.41 -5.80 -26.14
C PHE A 220 -2.03 -6.93 -26.97
N GLU A 221 -1.18 -7.73 -27.59
CA GLU A 221 -1.58 -8.87 -28.42
C GLU A 221 -1.14 -10.18 -27.79
N PHE A 222 -2.01 -11.18 -27.86
CA PHE A 222 -1.78 -12.50 -27.29
C PHE A 222 -1.68 -13.53 -28.42
N THR A 223 -0.55 -14.22 -28.50
CA THR A 223 -0.29 -15.23 -29.51
C THR A 223 -0.01 -16.56 -28.84
N VAL A 224 -0.72 -17.62 -29.25
CA VAL A 224 -0.45 -18.98 -28.78
C VAL A 224 0.81 -19.48 -29.47
N GLN A 225 1.80 -19.84 -28.68
CA GLN A 225 3.05 -20.50 -29.15
C GLN A 225 2.80 -22.01 -29.15
N LYS A 226 2.96 -22.61 -30.31
CA LYS A 226 2.88 -24.07 -30.49
C LYS A 226 4.19 -24.73 -30.18
#